data_2ca14bf24f616fd792876ec11a8f11b9
#
_entry.id   2ca14bf24f616fd792876ec11a8f11b9
#
_cell.length_a   1.000
_cell.length_b   1.000
_cell.length_c   1.000
_cell.angle_alpha   90.00
_cell.angle_beta   90.00
_cell.angle_gamma   90.00
#
_symmetry.space_group_name_H-M   'P 1'
#
loop_
_entity.id
_entity.type
_entity.pdbx_description
1 polymer ?
#
loop_
_entity_poly.entity_id
_entity_poly.type
_entity_poly.pdbx_seq_one_letter_code
_entity_poly.pdbx_strand_id
1 'polypeptide(L)'
;ERNLEREDTVTISQEAAEAEARRCMNCGCYSVNASDISPALLLLDADIVTTKRTIKAAEFFTEHLDTKDQLEPGEIVKEIVVKPDAEAVTHYEKFRIRKSLDFAIVSLATSYKAGGKDIRLVLGGVAPVPVELTKVEEYLAGKELTDEVIAKAAELSVEGALPIRNNEYKIQEVRVMVKRFLEGISK
;
A
#
# COMPACT_ATOMS: atom_id res chain seq x y z
N GLU A 1 18.90 4.52 -35.61
CA GLU A 1 17.51 4.87 -35.98
C GLU A 1 16.55 3.93 -35.27
N ARG A 2 15.62 4.48 -34.49
CA ARG A 2 14.57 3.69 -33.86
C ARG A 2 13.64 3.11 -34.91
N ASN A 3 13.48 1.79 -34.91
CA ASN A 3 12.50 1.11 -35.74
C ASN A 3 11.31 0.72 -34.83
N LEU A 4 10.12 1.25 -35.11
CA LEU A 4 8.89 1.01 -34.36
C LEU A 4 8.34 -0.41 -34.50
N GLU A 5 8.85 -1.17 -35.46
CA GLU A 5 8.45 -2.56 -35.71
C GLU A 5 9.41 -3.60 -35.08
N ARG A 6 10.45 -3.14 -34.40
CA ARG A 6 11.45 -4.01 -33.79
C ARG A 6 11.55 -3.71 -32.30
N GLU A 7 11.47 -4.75 -31.49
CA GLU A 7 11.76 -4.60 -30.06
C GLU A 7 13.17 -4.05 -29.86
N ASP A 8 13.28 -2.90 -29.16
CA ASP A 8 14.56 -2.27 -28.82
C ASP A 8 15.28 -3.02 -27.69
N THR A 9 14.58 -3.91 -26.98
CA THR A 9 15.12 -4.72 -25.90
C THR A 9 15.45 -6.12 -26.39
N VAL A 10 16.72 -6.47 -26.31
CA VAL A 10 17.16 -7.85 -26.55
C VAL A 10 16.88 -8.65 -25.30
N THR A 11 16.07 -9.70 -25.41
CA THR A 11 15.85 -10.66 -24.32
C THR A 11 17.17 -11.33 -23.95
N ILE A 12 17.45 -11.44 -22.67
CA ILE A 12 18.61 -12.20 -22.18
C ILE A 12 18.35 -13.70 -22.34
N SER A 13 19.41 -14.50 -22.51
CA SER A 13 19.29 -15.96 -22.56
C SER A 13 18.84 -16.51 -21.21
N GLN A 14 18.31 -17.74 -21.19
CA GLN A 14 17.91 -18.39 -19.94
C GLN A 14 19.09 -18.48 -18.96
N GLU A 15 20.29 -18.82 -19.44
CA GLU A 15 21.50 -18.91 -18.60
C GLU A 15 21.86 -17.55 -17.99
N ALA A 16 21.73 -16.47 -18.77
CA ALA A 16 21.96 -15.11 -18.28
C ALA A 16 20.90 -14.70 -17.24
N ALA A 17 19.64 -15.05 -17.46
CA ALA A 17 18.56 -14.80 -16.50
C ALA A 17 18.79 -15.57 -15.18
N GLU A 18 19.20 -16.84 -15.26
CA GLU A 18 19.53 -17.65 -14.09
C GLU A 18 20.76 -17.10 -13.35
N ALA A 19 21.77 -16.62 -14.08
CA ALA A 19 22.95 -16.01 -13.47
C ALA A 19 22.59 -14.72 -12.71
N GLU A 20 21.74 -13.87 -13.29
CA GLU A 20 21.25 -12.67 -12.60
C GLU A 20 20.34 -13.03 -11.41
N ALA A 21 19.50 -14.04 -11.51
CA ALA A 21 18.68 -14.54 -10.41
C ALA A 21 19.53 -15.04 -9.23
N ARG A 22 20.66 -15.68 -9.49
CA ARG A 22 21.62 -16.12 -8.44
C ARG A 22 22.33 -14.95 -7.76
N ARG A 23 22.48 -13.82 -8.42
CA ARG A 23 23.01 -12.58 -7.84
C ARG A 23 21.97 -11.81 -7.03
N CYS A 24 20.70 -12.19 -7.13
CA CYS A 24 19.61 -11.56 -6.42
C CYS A 24 19.81 -11.71 -4.91
N MET A 25 20.02 -10.58 -4.22
CA MET A 25 20.12 -10.54 -2.76
C MET A 25 18.74 -10.62 -2.08
N ASN A 26 17.70 -10.92 -2.85
CA ASN A 26 16.32 -11.01 -2.38
C ASN A 26 15.79 -9.72 -1.70
N CYS A 27 16.45 -8.60 -1.91
CA CYS A 27 16.06 -7.32 -1.31
C CYS A 27 14.75 -6.77 -1.89
N GLY A 28 14.41 -7.12 -3.13
CA GLY A 28 13.14 -6.74 -3.76
C GLY A 28 11.90 -7.35 -3.09
N CYS A 29 12.07 -8.45 -2.37
CA CYS A 29 10.97 -9.08 -1.64
C CYS A 29 10.46 -8.24 -0.47
N TYR A 30 11.29 -7.40 0.14
CA TYR A 30 10.82 -6.41 1.12
C TYR A 30 9.97 -5.32 0.47
N SER A 31 10.22 -5.01 -0.79
CA SER A 31 9.45 -4.01 -1.52
C SER A 31 8.07 -4.51 -1.96
N VAL A 32 7.83 -5.81 -2.00
CA VAL A 32 6.50 -6.36 -2.32
C VAL A 32 5.49 -5.94 -1.26
N ASN A 33 5.80 -6.11 0.02
CA ASN A 33 4.93 -5.71 1.12
C ASN A 33 4.88 -4.17 1.31
N ALA A 34 5.97 -3.48 1.02
CA ALA A 34 6.06 -2.01 1.07
C ALA A 34 5.79 -1.35 -0.28
N SER A 35 5.31 -2.09 -1.28
CA SER A 35 5.02 -1.55 -2.61
C SER A 35 3.82 -0.62 -2.59
N ASP A 36 3.74 0.26 -3.57
CA ASP A 36 2.63 1.20 -3.73
C ASP A 36 1.29 0.49 -3.92
N ILE A 37 1.29 -0.72 -4.47
CA ILE A 37 0.06 -1.46 -4.78
C ILE A 37 -0.54 -2.15 -3.55
N SER A 38 0.27 -2.56 -2.58
CA SER A 38 -0.21 -3.34 -1.42
C SER A 38 -1.24 -2.60 -0.55
N PRO A 39 -1.08 -1.30 -0.23
CA PRO A 39 -2.12 -0.55 0.48
C PRO A 39 -3.42 -0.44 -0.32
N ALA A 40 -3.34 -0.29 -1.64
CA ALA A 40 -4.52 -0.22 -2.50
C ALA A 40 -5.26 -1.56 -2.54
N LEU A 41 -4.55 -2.68 -2.64
CA LEU A 41 -5.15 -4.02 -2.62
C LEU A 41 -5.82 -4.32 -1.29
N LEU A 42 -5.23 -3.91 -0.18
CA LEU A 42 -5.82 -4.06 1.14
C LEU A 42 -7.08 -3.19 1.27
N LEU A 43 -7.01 -1.92 0.88
CA LEU A 43 -8.13 -0.99 0.89
C LEU A 43 -9.33 -1.51 0.09
N LEU A 44 -9.09 -2.14 -1.04
CA LEU A 44 -10.10 -2.63 -1.97
C LEU A 44 -10.57 -4.07 -1.67
N ASP A 45 -10.15 -4.65 -0.54
CA ASP A 45 -10.47 -6.02 -0.13
C ASP A 45 -10.23 -7.05 -1.26
N ALA A 46 -9.11 -6.87 -1.98
CA ALA A 46 -8.80 -7.66 -3.16
C ALA A 46 -8.65 -9.16 -2.86
N ASP A 47 -9.09 -9.97 -3.80
CA ASP A 47 -8.85 -11.41 -3.83
C ASP A 47 -7.62 -11.70 -4.69
N ILE A 48 -6.60 -12.33 -4.11
CA ILE A 48 -5.38 -12.78 -4.80
C ILE A 48 -5.60 -14.22 -5.22
N VAL A 49 -5.84 -14.41 -6.52
CA VAL A 49 -6.08 -15.74 -7.10
C VAL A 49 -4.76 -16.34 -7.54
N THR A 50 -4.45 -17.49 -7.01
CA THR A 50 -3.22 -18.21 -7.31
C THR A 50 -3.49 -19.44 -8.17
N THR A 51 -2.45 -20.20 -8.50
CA THR A 51 -2.57 -21.52 -9.17
C THR A 51 -3.21 -22.57 -8.27
N LYS A 52 -3.29 -22.35 -6.96
CA LYS A 52 -3.79 -23.35 -5.98
C LYS A 52 -5.04 -22.92 -5.25
N ARG A 53 -5.21 -21.60 -4.97
CA ARG A 53 -6.27 -21.08 -4.10
C ARG A 53 -6.50 -19.59 -4.31
N THR A 54 -7.50 -19.04 -3.62
CA THR A 54 -7.74 -17.61 -3.52
C THR A 54 -7.45 -17.17 -2.09
N ILE A 55 -6.70 -16.08 -1.92
CA ILE A 55 -6.27 -15.54 -0.64
C ILE A 55 -6.73 -14.07 -0.58
N LYS A 56 -7.28 -13.63 0.55
CA LYS A 56 -7.59 -12.21 0.76
C LYS A 56 -6.32 -11.37 0.86
N ALA A 57 -6.34 -10.14 0.33
CA ALA A 57 -5.19 -9.23 0.44
C ALA A 57 -4.74 -9.02 1.89
N ALA A 58 -5.69 -8.96 2.84
CA ALA A 58 -5.41 -8.85 4.27
C ALA A 58 -4.62 -10.04 4.85
N GLU A 59 -4.75 -11.21 4.25
CA GLU A 59 -4.06 -12.43 4.67
C GLU A 59 -2.81 -12.69 3.84
N PHE A 60 -2.74 -12.10 2.63
CA PHE A 60 -1.65 -12.35 1.69
C PHE A 60 -0.33 -11.72 2.13
N PHE A 61 -0.38 -10.51 2.66
CA PHE A 61 0.80 -9.80 3.15
C PHE A 61 1.12 -10.24 4.58
N THR A 62 2.35 -10.70 4.84
CA THR A 62 2.77 -11.18 6.16
C THR A 62 3.86 -10.31 6.76
N GLU A 63 3.88 -10.22 8.10
CA GLU A 63 4.94 -9.54 8.85
C GLU A 63 6.22 -10.38 8.97
N HIS A 64 6.20 -11.65 8.57
CA HIS A 64 7.36 -12.52 8.62
C HIS A 64 8.42 -12.10 7.60
N LEU A 65 9.64 -11.94 8.05
CA LEU A 65 10.75 -11.47 7.21
C LEU A 65 11.20 -12.49 6.17
N ASP A 66 10.98 -13.77 6.43
CA ASP A 66 11.40 -14.92 5.60
C ASP A 66 10.31 -15.43 4.67
N THR A 67 9.04 -15.14 4.96
CA THR A 67 7.89 -15.57 4.15
C THR A 67 7.02 -14.39 3.75
N LYS A 68 7.44 -13.38 3.18
CA LYS A 68 6.84 -12.07 2.87
C LYS A 68 5.44 -12.10 2.27
N ASP A 69 4.97 -13.26 1.87
CA ASP A 69 3.64 -13.55 1.38
C ASP A 69 3.20 -14.96 1.82
N GLN A 70 1.98 -15.33 1.51
CA GLN A 70 1.40 -16.64 1.86
C GLN A 70 1.56 -17.69 0.75
N LEU A 71 2.41 -17.43 -0.26
CA LEU A 71 2.57 -18.37 -1.37
C LEU A 71 3.36 -19.61 -0.93
N GLU A 72 2.84 -20.78 -1.32
CA GLU A 72 3.53 -22.05 -1.17
C GLU A 72 4.59 -22.26 -2.27
N PRO A 73 5.56 -23.16 -2.06
CA PRO A 73 6.52 -23.49 -3.11
C PRO A 73 5.83 -23.89 -4.42
N GLY A 74 6.18 -23.22 -5.53
CA GLY A 74 5.59 -23.40 -6.84
C GLY A 74 4.16 -22.85 -7.00
N GLU A 75 3.64 -22.13 -6.04
CA GLU A 75 2.40 -21.36 -6.16
C GLU A 75 2.67 -20.01 -6.84
N ILE A 76 1.84 -19.63 -7.81
CA ILE A 76 2.01 -18.41 -8.61
C ILE A 76 0.70 -17.64 -8.59
N VAL A 77 0.77 -16.31 -8.39
CA VAL A 77 -0.37 -15.42 -8.55
C VAL A 77 -0.78 -15.38 -10.04
N LYS A 78 -2.03 -15.65 -10.31
CA LYS A 78 -2.61 -15.66 -11.67
C LYS A 78 -3.30 -14.35 -11.98
N GLU A 79 -4.10 -13.87 -11.03
CA GLU A 79 -4.91 -12.67 -11.20
C GLU A 79 -5.23 -12.05 -9.84
N ILE A 80 -5.62 -10.79 -9.85
CA ILE A 80 -6.10 -10.06 -8.70
C ILE A 80 -7.51 -9.61 -9.02
N VAL A 81 -8.47 -9.98 -8.19
CA VAL A 81 -9.87 -9.63 -8.36
C VAL A 81 -10.26 -8.57 -7.35
N VAL A 82 -10.74 -7.44 -7.87
CA VAL A 82 -11.27 -6.34 -7.07
C VAL A 82 -12.76 -6.21 -7.38
N LYS A 83 -13.58 -6.09 -6.34
CA LYS A 83 -15.01 -5.82 -6.48
C LYS A 83 -15.21 -4.30 -6.34
N PRO A 84 -15.50 -3.58 -7.44
CA PRO A 84 -15.69 -2.15 -7.37
C PRO A 84 -16.95 -1.82 -6.54
N ASP A 85 -16.83 -0.86 -5.63
CA ASP A 85 -17.97 -0.19 -4.99
C ASP A 85 -18.23 1.11 -5.75
N ALA A 86 -19.36 1.18 -6.47
CA ALA A 86 -19.71 2.34 -7.30
C ALA A 86 -20.04 3.60 -6.47
N GLU A 87 -20.28 3.45 -5.16
CA GLU A 87 -20.56 4.56 -4.25
C GLU A 87 -19.30 5.09 -3.57
N ALA A 88 -18.21 4.32 -3.60
CA ALA A 88 -16.96 4.69 -2.96
C ALA A 88 -16.10 5.58 -3.87
N VAL A 89 -15.63 6.67 -3.34
CA VAL A 89 -14.55 7.48 -3.92
C VAL A 89 -13.24 6.99 -3.33
N THR A 90 -12.29 6.63 -4.20
CA THR A 90 -10.96 6.18 -3.78
C THR A 90 -9.91 7.20 -4.13
N HIS A 91 -8.93 7.35 -3.26
CA HIS A 91 -7.79 8.24 -3.49
C HIS A 91 -6.49 7.56 -3.02
N TYR A 92 -5.39 7.86 -3.71
CA TYR A 92 -4.07 7.38 -3.36
C TYR A 92 -3.08 8.53 -3.37
N GLU A 93 -2.42 8.76 -2.24
CA GLU A 93 -1.37 9.76 -2.09
C GLU A 93 -0.04 9.09 -1.76
N LYS A 94 1.03 9.59 -2.38
CA LYS A 94 2.38 9.07 -2.21
C LYS A 94 3.34 10.21 -1.90
N PHE A 95 3.89 10.21 -0.70
CA PHE A 95 5.00 11.07 -0.35
C PHE A 95 6.31 10.42 -0.81
N ARG A 96 7.08 11.15 -1.62
CA ARG A 96 8.33 10.68 -2.25
C ARG A 96 9.31 11.82 -2.44
N ILE A 97 10.60 11.50 -2.49
CA ILE A 97 11.66 12.51 -2.67
C ILE A 97 11.69 13.00 -4.12
N ARG A 98 11.50 12.12 -5.09
CA ARG A 98 11.64 12.41 -6.52
C ARG A 98 10.36 12.13 -7.28
N LYS A 99 10.09 12.91 -8.33
CA LYS A 99 9.00 12.64 -9.29
C LYS A 99 9.42 11.53 -10.27
N SER A 100 9.76 10.37 -9.77
CA SER A 100 10.17 9.20 -10.54
C SER A 100 9.44 7.96 -10.05
N LEU A 101 9.68 6.82 -10.70
CA LEU A 101 9.24 5.51 -10.23
C LEU A 101 10.10 5.13 -9.00
N ASP A 102 9.74 5.66 -7.85
CA ASP A 102 10.46 5.49 -6.59
C ASP A 102 9.53 4.93 -5.52
N PHE A 103 10.10 4.28 -4.50
CA PHE A 103 9.31 3.85 -3.36
C PHE A 103 8.75 5.05 -2.59
N ALA A 104 7.58 4.86 -2.01
CA ALA A 104 7.05 5.83 -1.10
C ALA A 104 7.89 5.92 0.17
N ILE A 105 8.10 7.12 0.69
CA ILE A 105 8.50 7.30 2.08
C ILE A 105 7.34 6.91 2.99
N VAL A 106 6.17 7.46 2.66
CA VAL A 106 4.86 7.11 3.21
C VAL A 106 3.86 7.16 2.07
N SER A 107 2.92 6.23 2.03
CA SER A 107 1.76 6.30 1.14
C SER A 107 0.48 6.11 1.92
N LEU A 108 -0.60 6.66 1.41
CA LEU A 108 -1.93 6.59 1.98
C LEU A 108 -2.94 6.25 0.89
N ALA A 109 -3.53 5.07 0.99
CA ALA A 109 -4.69 4.68 0.19
C ALA A 109 -5.95 4.93 1.02
N THR A 110 -6.95 5.55 0.42
CA THR A 110 -8.17 5.93 1.14
C THR A 110 -9.41 5.65 0.30
N SER A 111 -10.50 5.36 0.98
CA SER A 111 -11.83 5.36 0.38
C SER A 111 -12.85 6.01 1.33
N TYR A 112 -13.89 6.60 0.75
CA TYR A 112 -15.01 7.17 1.49
C TYR A 112 -16.25 7.22 0.60
N LYS A 113 -17.44 7.29 1.23
CA LYS A 113 -18.70 7.54 0.54
C LYS A 113 -19.15 8.99 0.66
N ALA A 114 -20.13 9.38 -0.14
CA ALA A 114 -20.67 10.73 -0.17
C ALA A 114 -20.98 11.24 1.26
N GLY A 115 -20.57 12.48 1.53
CA GLY A 115 -20.71 13.11 2.85
C GLY A 115 -19.66 12.65 3.87
N GLY A 116 -18.50 12.14 3.43
CA GLY A 116 -17.41 11.72 4.33
C GLY A 116 -17.76 10.51 5.19
N LYS A 117 -18.59 9.59 4.66
CA LYS A 117 -18.99 8.36 5.37
C LYS A 117 -18.13 7.19 4.94
N ASP A 118 -18.13 6.14 5.78
CA ASP A 118 -17.45 4.87 5.51
C ASP A 118 -15.98 5.09 5.09
N ILE A 119 -15.30 5.97 5.85
CA ILE A 119 -13.89 6.31 5.59
C ILE A 119 -13.02 5.10 5.94
N ARG A 120 -12.19 4.69 4.98
CA ARG A 120 -11.12 3.70 5.18
C ARG A 120 -9.77 4.32 4.85
N LEU A 121 -8.74 3.93 5.59
CA LEU A 121 -7.40 4.51 5.54
C LEU A 121 -6.35 3.41 5.67
N VAL A 122 -5.55 3.21 4.64
CA VAL A 122 -4.47 2.21 4.64
C VAL A 122 -3.13 2.88 4.33
N LEU A 123 -2.18 2.73 5.25
CA LEU A 123 -0.82 3.23 5.11
C LEU A 123 0.09 2.22 4.42
N GLY A 124 1.03 2.73 3.61
CA GLY A 124 2.15 1.98 3.08
C GLY A 124 3.49 2.66 3.38
N GLY A 125 4.57 1.87 3.35
CA GLY A 125 5.92 2.37 3.63
C GLY A 125 6.23 2.64 5.10
N VAL A 126 5.36 2.27 6.03
CA VAL A 126 5.50 2.53 7.47
C VAL A 126 5.73 1.27 8.30
N ALA A 127 5.45 0.10 7.76
CA ALA A 127 5.62 -1.19 8.41
C ALA A 127 6.01 -2.26 7.37
N PRO A 128 6.35 -3.49 7.77
CA PRO A 128 6.63 -4.59 6.85
C PRO A 128 5.44 -4.95 5.94
N VAL A 129 4.23 -4.64 6.38
CA VAL A 129 2.96 -4.85 5.65
C VAL A 129 2.18 -3.54 5.56
N PRO A 130 1.20 -3.40 4.64
CA PRO A 130 0.26 -2.29 4.68
C PRO A 130 -0.52 -2.27 5.99
N VAL A 131 -0.78 -1.09 6.53
CA VAL A 131 -1.42 -0.90 7.84
C VAL A 131 -2.75 -0.19 7.68
N GLU A 132 -3.84 -0.87 7.99
CA GLU A 132 -5.17 -0.28 8.06
C GLU A 132 -5.34 0.49 9.39
N LEU A 133 -5.82 1.71 9.31
CA LEU A 133 -5.98 2.60 10.46
C LEU A 133 -7.35 2.40 11.14
N THR A 134 -7.68 1.17 11.53
CA THR A 134 -8.98 0.79 12.09
C THR A 134 -9.42 1.65 13.26
N LYS A 135 -8.51 2.02 14.16
CA LYS A 135 -8.82 2.92 15.28
C LYS A 135 -9.27 4.32 14.82
N VAL A 136 -8.67 4.81 13.73
CA VAL A 136 -9.06 6.11 13.15
C VAL A 136 -10.42 5.99 12.48
N GLU A 137 -10.66 4.92 11.73
CA GLU A 137 -11.91 4.63 11.06
C GLU A 137 -13.07 4.51 12.06
N GLU A 138 -12.88 3.73 13.12
CA GLU A 138 -13.84 3.61 14.23
C GLU A 138 -14.11 4.95 14.91
N TYR A 139 -13.06 5.75 15.13
CA TYR A 139 -13.20 7.08 15.73
C TYR A 139 -14.00 8.03 14.84
N LEU A 140 -13.82 7.97 13.52
CA LEU A 140 -14.51 8.84 12.54
C LEU A 140 -15.96 8.41 12.28
N ALA A 141 -16.30 7.16 12.56
CA ALA A 141 -17.62 6.60 12.24
C ALA A 141 -18.76 7.44 12.84
N GLY A 142 -19.61 7.94 11.96
CA GLY A 142 -20.78 8.74 12.33
C GLY A 142 -20.50 10.16 12.86
N LYS A 143 -19.26 10.64 12.78
CA LYS A 143 -18.90 12.00 13.18
C LYS A 143 -18.85 12.96 12.00
N GLU A 144 -19.18 14.20 12.27
CA GLU A 144 -18.90 15.32 11.37
C GLU A 144 -17.39 15.64 11.42
N LEU A 145 -16.81 15.90 10.26
CA LEU A 145 -15.38 16.20 10.13
C LEU A 145 -15.08 17.66 10.50
N THR A 146 -15.18 17.98 11.78
CA THR A 146 -14.74 19.28 12.32
C THR A 146 -13.22 19.32 12.48
N ASP A 147 -12.63 20.52 12.58
CA ASP A 147 -11.19 20.69 12.79
C ASP A 147 -10.67 19.91 14.00
N GLU A 148 -11.46 19.84 15.08
CA GLU A 148 -11.12 19.10 16.29
C GLU A 148 -11.13 17.59 16.06
N VAL A 149 -12.14 17.08 15.33
CA VAL A 149 -12.24 15.66 14.97
C VAL A 149 -11.09 15.27 14.06
N ILE A 150 -10.77 16.09 13.06
CA ILE A 150 -9.65 15.86 12.13
C ILE A 150 -8.31 15.86 12.87
N ALA A 151 -8.08 16.83 13.77
CA ALA A 151 -6.86 16.88 14.56
C ALA A 151 -6.68 15.62 15.42
N LYS A 152 -7.76 15.17 16.08
CA LYS A 152 -7.73 13.96 16.89
C LYS A 152 -7.51 12.71 16.07
N ALA A 153 -8.13 12.60 14.90
CA ALA A 153 -7.92 11.49 13.96
C ALA A 153 -6.46 11.40 13.50
N ALA A 154 -5.84 12.55 13.19
CA ALA A 154 -4.44 12.62 12.83
C ALA A 154 -3.51 12.15 13.97
N GLU A 155 -3.80 12.47 15.22
CA GLU A 155 -3.04 11.95 16.37
C GLU A 155 -3.23 10.43 16.54
N LEU A 156 -4.45 9.94 16.39
CA LEU A 156 -4.74 8.50 16.48
C LEU A 156 -4.04 7.69 15.39
N SER A 157 -3.80 8.29 14.21
CA SER A 157 -3.16 7.61 13.07
C SER A 157 -1.73 7.12 13.34
N VAL A 158 -1.09 7.65 14.37
CA VAL A 158 0.27 7.30 14.78
C VAL A 158 0.35 6.70 16.17
N GLU A 159 -0.80 6.44 16.78
CA GLU A 159 -0.85 5.82 18.09
C GLU A 159 -0.26 4.42 18.08
N GLY A 160 0.71 4.16 18.96
CA GLY A 160 1.42 2.88 19.02
C GLY A 160 2.55 2.73 17.99
N ALA A 161 2.81 3.75 17.17
CA ALA A 161 3.95 3.74 16.26
C ALA A 161 5.27 3.70 17.05
N LEU A 162 6.13 2.74 16.70
CA LEU A 162 7.45 2.59 17.29
C LEU A 162 8.52 2.93 16.24
N PRO A 163 9.03 4.16 16.21
CA PRO A 163 10.06 4.53 15.27
C PRO A 163 11.35 3.76 15.54
N ILE A 164 11.98 3.31 14.47
CA ILE A 164 13.34 2.76 14.53
C ILE A 164 14.35 3.85 14.15
N ARG A 165 15.63 3.54 14.18
CA ARG A 165 16.70 4.49 13.92
C ARG A 165 16.47 5.29 12.61
N ASN A 166 16.46 6.62 12.70
CA ASN A 166 16.41 7.58 11.59
C ASN A 166 15.09 7.59 10.80
N ASN A 167 13.96 7.13 11.35
CA ASN A 167 12.67 7.19 10.67
C ASN A 167 11.55 7.88 11.47
N GLU A 168 11.88 8.57 12.57
CA GLU A 168 10.91 9.32 13.41
C GLU A 168 10.12 10.35 12.60
N TYR A 169 10.71 10.92 11.57
CA TYR A 169 10.05 11.88 10.69
C TYR A 169 8.79 11.33 10.02
N LYS A 170 8.69 10.01 9.80
CA LYS A 170 7.52 9.38 9.22
C LYS A 170 6.26 9.55 10.08
N ILE A 171 6.41 9.68 11.40
CA ILE A 171 5.28 9.95 12.30
C ILE A 171 4.61 11.27 11.91
N GLN A 172 5.40 12.33 11.69
CA GLN A 172 4.87 13.62 11.28
C GLN A 172 4.27 13.57 9.88
N GLU A 173 4.88 12.82 8.97
CA GLU A 173 4.40 12.62 7.60
C GLU A 173 3.01 11.98 7.58
N VAL A 174 2.81 10.89 8.34
CA VAL A 174 1.52 10.19 8.47
C VAL A 174 0.44 11.15 9.01
N ARG A 175 0.74 11.88 10.10
CA ARG A 175 -0.21 12.86 10.65
C ARG A 175 -0.67 13.87 9.63
N VAL A 176 0.29 14.43 8.88
CA VAL A 176 0.00 15.47 7.87
C VAL A 176 -0.81 14.89 6.71
N MET A 177 -0.48 13.68 6.22
CA MET A 177 -1.22 13.05 5.13
C MET A 177 -2.66 12.76 5.54
N VAL A 178 -2.89 12.14 6.70
CA VAL A 178 -4.23 11.86 7.22
C VAL A 178 -5.02 13.15 7.43
N LYS A 179 -4.41 14.15 8.05
CA LYS A 179 -5.05 15.46 8.26
C LYS A 179 -5.48 16.10 6.95
N ARG A 180 -4.58 16.21 5.98
CA ARG A 180 -4.86 16.83 4.67
C ARG A 180 -5.95 16.09 3.90
N PHE A 181 -5.94 14.77 3.94
CA PHE A 181 -6.99 13.97 3.32
C PHE A 181 -8.35 14.31 3.94
N LEU A 182 -8.48 14.27 5.27
CA LEU A 182 -9.73 14.56 5.97
C LEU A 182 -10.22 16.00 5.75
N GLU A 183 -9.31 16.99 5.77
CA GLU A 183 -9.62 18.39 5.42
C GLU A 183 -10.09 18.54 3.96
N GLY A 184 -9.61 17.69 3.06
CA GLY A 184 -10.00 17.68 1.66
C GLY A 184 -11.42 17.19 1.42
N ILE A 185 -11.89 16.24 2.23
CA ILE A 185 -13.24 15.64 2.09
C ILE A 185 -14.30 16.27 3.00
N SER A 186 -13.90 17.14 3.93
CA SER A 186 -14.79 17.87 4.84
C SER A 186 -15.45 19.09 4.18
N LYS A 187 -15.01 19.48 2.98
CA LYS A 187 -15.51 20.61 2.19
C LYS A 187 -16.58 20.16 1.22
#